data_334afb984aea51015e6b165f1dd2ce28
#
_entry.id   334afb984aea51015e6b165f1dd2ce28
#
_cell.length_a   1.000
_cell.length_b   1.000
_cell.length_c   1.000
_cell.angle_alpha   90.00
_cell.angle_beta   90.00
_cell.angle_gamma   90.00
#
_symmetry.space_group_name_H-M   'P 1'
#
loop_
_entity.id
_entity.type
_entity.pdbx_description
1 polymer ?
#
loop_
_entity_poly.entity_id
_entity_poly.type
_entity_poly.pdbx_seq_one_letter_code
_entity_poly.pdbx_strand_id
1 'polypeptide(L)'
;MNRFTIVFLLSLIFIAVFAKAQTITQARFRISNKTKGFTSIDLVINNTIYVGIEDDGSIAYIESENDDINTPLDLERLGLPITFYGTSDIHDIPGKIKSIGNIKFTYYNVFDIHDERGNLKSIGDIQIKYCNTFDIHDSKGKVKSVGPVTIKYYNVFDQSFPFGYVKSIEGNTARIKVSVRNPIIERGRKS
;
A
#
# COMPACT_ATOMS: atom_id res chain seq x y z
N MET A 1 17.12 -36.79 -29.86
CA MET A 1 16.68 -36.16 -28.61
C MET A 1 16.14 -37.30 -27.74
N ASN A 2 16.76 -37.57 -26.59
CA ASN A 2 16.42 -38.73 -25.76
C ASN A 2 15.03 -38.58 -25.13
N ARG A 3 14.27 -39.69 -25.05
CA ARG A 3 12.92 -39.73 -24.43
C ARG A 3 12.90 -39.12 -23.02
N PHE A 4 13.96 -39.28 -22.26
CA PHE A 4 14.15 -38.67 -20.92
C PHE A 4 14.20 -37.14 -20.96
N THR A 5 14.82 -36.54 -22.00
CA THR A 5 14.92 -35.07 -22.13
C THR A 5 13.57 -34.45 -22.42
N ILE A 6 12.71 -35.13 -23.19
CA ILE A 6 11.36 -34.66 -23.52
C ILE A 6 10.45 -34.70 -22.27
N VAL A 7 10.53 -35.78 -21.47
CA VAL A 7 9.73 -35.91 -20.24
C VAL A 7 10.16 -34.84 -19.21
N PHE A 8 11.47 -34.55 -19.11
CA PHE A 8 11.98 -33.51 -18.19
C PHE A 8 11.54 -32.10 -18.63
N LEU A 9 11.56 -31.80 -19.94
CA LEU A 9 11.07 -30.54 -20.46
C LEU A 9 9.55 -30.36 -20.26
N LEU A 10 8.76 -31.41 -20.46
CA LEU A 10 7.32 -31.40 -20.22
C LEU A 10 6.98 -31.21 -18.73
N SER A 11 7.77 -31.80 -17.80
CA SER A 11 7.57 -31.61 -16.36
C SER A 11 7.89 -30.18 -15.91
N LEU A 12 8.92 -29.55 -16.51
CA LEU A 12 9.25 -28.13 -16.24
C LEU A 12 8.16 -27.16 -16.71
N ILE A 13 7.53 -27.44 -17.87
CA ILE A 13 6.42 -26.63 -18.40
C ILE A 13 5.17 -26.78 -17.50
N PHE A 14 4.95 -27.97 -16.90
CA PHE A 14 3.79 -28.20 -16.04
C PHE A 14 3.90 -27.51 -14.67
N ILE A 15 5.12 -27.30 -14.16
CA ILE A 15 5.36 -26.59 -12.89
C ILE A 15 5.17 -25.07 -13.06
N ALA A 16 5.42 -24.52 -14.26
CA ALA A 16 5.28 -23.08 -14.52
C ALA A 16 3.80 -22.61 -14.60
N VAL A 17 2.83 -23.51 -14.74
CA VAL A 17 1.41 -23.14 -14.98
C VAL A 17 0.65 -22.78 -13.70
N PHE A 18 1.15 -23.06 -12.50
CA PHE A 18 0.39 -22.90 -11.26
C PHE A 18 0.76 -21.71 -10.36
N ALA A 19 1.77 -20.92 -10.71
CA ALA A 19 2.06 -19.71 -9.98
C ALA A 19 1.12 -18.58 -10.44
N LYS A 20 -0.13 -18.58 -9.96
CA LYS A 20 -0.99 -17.40 -10.08
C LYS A 20 -0.36 -16.28 -9.27
N ALA A 21 0.21 -15.28 -9.96
CA ALA A 21 0.70 -14.08 -9.30
C ALA A 21 -0.48 -13.40 -8.61
N GLN A 22 -0.33 -13.14 -7.31
CA GLN A 22 -1.31 -12.35 -6.57
C GLN A 22 -1.29 -10.91 -7.08
N THR A 23 -2.46 -10.35 -7.32
CA THR A 23 -2.59 -8.99 -7.85
C THR A 23 -3.48 -8.15 -6.93
N ILE A 24 -3.11 -6.89 -6.77
CA ILE A 24 -3.98 -5.91 -6.12
C ILE A 24 -5.03 -5.51 -7.15
N THR A 25 -6.26 -5.95 -6.95
CA THR A 25 -7.39 -5.67 -7.85
C THR A 25 -8.05 -4.33 -7.52
N GLN A 26 -8.06 -3.96 -6.24
CA GLN A 26 -8.49 -2.64 -5.78
C GLN A 26 -7.60 -2.17 -4.62
N ALA A 27 -7.38 -0.87 -4.55
CA ALA A 27 -6.70 -0.20 -3.45
C ALA A 27 -7.39 1.13 -3.13
N ARG A 28 -7.75 1.33 -1.87
CA ARG A 28 -8.35 2.57 -1.37
C ARG A 28 -7.44 3.16 -0.32
N PHE A 29 -7.00 4.39 -0.57
CA PHE A 29 -6.12 5.13 0.31
C PHE A 29 -6.89 6.28 0.94
N ARG A 30 -6.88 6.38 2.26
CA ARG A 30 -7.46 7.50 3.00
C ARG A 30 -6.36 8.39 3.55
N ILE A 31 -6.46 9.69 3.29
CA ILE A 31 -5.55 10.72 3.78
C ILE A 31 -6.29 11.68 4.70
N SER A 32 -5.56 12.47 5.46
CA SER A 32 -6.13 13.49 6.35
C SER A 32 -5.61 14.89 6.00
N ASN A 33 -6.44 15.90 6.23
CA ASN A 33 -6.00 17.29 6.18
C ASN A 33 -5.01 17.64 7.31
N LYS A 34 -5.09 16.94 8.45
CA LYS A 34 -4.33 17.26 9.67
C LYS A 34 -2.99 16.54 9.76
N THR A 35 -2.96 15.26 9.36
CA THR A 35 -1.78 14.40 9.48
C THR A 35 -1.04 14.26 8.15
N LYS A 36 0.21 13.81 8.21
CA LYS A 36 0.98 13.37 7.04
C LYS A 36 0.68 11.90 6.76
N GLY A 37 0.95 11.45 5.54
CA GLY A 37 0.77 10.05 5.17
C GLY A 37 -0.71 9.63 5.05
N PHE A 38 -0.94 8.34 5.25
CA PHE A 38 -2.26 7.72 5.15
C PHE A 38 -2.86 7.55 6.54
N THR A 39 -4.18 7.64 6.64
CA THR A 39 -4.94 7.28 7.84
C THR A 39 -5.41 5.83 7.79
N SER A 40 -5.62 5.27 6.62
CA SER A 40 -5.82 3.85 6.39
C SER A 40 -5.60 3.50 4.92
N ILE A 41 -5.30 2.22 4.66
CA ILE A 41 -5.19 1.65 3.33
C ILE A 41 -6.01 0.36 3.32
N ASP A 42 -6.98 0.25 2.41
CA ASP A 42 -7.75 -0.97 2.19
C ASP A 42 -7.34 -1.56 0.84
N LEU A 43 -6.86 -2.79 0.84
CA LEU A 43 -6.45 -3.54 -0.35
C LEU A 43 -7.43 -4.68 -0.61
N VAL A 44 -7.74 -4.92 -1.88
CA VAL A 44 -8.41 -6.14 -2.34
C VAL A 44 -7.43 -6.91 -3.22
N ILE A 45 -7.17 -8.16 -2.84
CA ILE A 45 -6.22 -9.04 -3.50
C ILE A 45 -7.02 -10.15 -4.19
N ASN A 46 -6.77 -10.37 -5.47
CA ASN A 46 -7.44 -11.39 -6.30
C ASN A 46 -8.98 -11.33 -6.26
N ASN A 47 -9.57 -10.17 -6.03
CA ASN A 47 -11.00 -9.87 -5.86
C ASN A 47 -11.68 -10.47 -4.60
N THR A 48 -11.03 -11.32 -3.83
CA THR A 48 -11.66 -12.12 -2.77
C THR A 48 -11.08 -11.89 -1.38
N ILE A 49 -9.89 -11.31 -1.27
CA ILE A 49 -9.18 -11.13 0.00
C ILE A 49 -9.06 -9.63 0.28
N TYR A 50 -9.55 -9.23 1.44
CA TYR A 50 -9.56 -7.84 1.90
C TYR A 50 -8.55 -7.66 3.02
N VAL A 51 -7.68 -6.66 2.90
CA VAL A 51 -6.65 -6.33 3.89
C VAL A 51 -6.76 -4.85 4.26
N GLY A 52 -7.00 -4.57 5.52
CA GLY A 52 -6.96 -3.23 6.10
C GLY A 52 -5.64 -2.96 6.82
N ILE A 53 -5.04 -1.79 6.53
CA ILE A 53 -3.79 -1.33 7.14
C ILE A 53 -4.05 0.04 7.77
N GLU A 54 -3.71 0.20 9.05
CA GLU A 54 -3.84 1.44 9.81
C GLU A 54 -2.73 2.45 9.51
N ASP A 55 -2.83 3.63 10.13
CA ASP A 55 -1.90 4.75 9.95
C ASP A 55 -0.49 4.46 10.49
N ASP A 56 -0.36 3.60 11.49
CA ASP A 56 0.93 3.14 12.04
C ASP A 56 1.58 2.03 11.19
N GLY A 57 0.85 1.51 10.20
CA GLY A 57 1.28 0.42 9.33
C GLY A 57 0.98 -0.98 9.88
N SER A 58 0.23 -1.09 10.98
CA SER A 58 -0.29 -2.36 11.48
C SER A 58 -1.44 -2.88 10.61
N ILE A 59 -1.68 -4.18 10.66
CA ILE A 59 -2.81 -4.80 9.97
C ILE A 59 -4.02 -4.73 10.89
N ALA A 60 -5.07 -4.02 10.44
CA ALA A 60 -6.33 -3.87 11.14
C ALA A 60 -7.21 -5.12 11.00
N TYR A 61 -7.30 -5.67 9.79
CA TYR A 61 -8.09 -6.84 9.49
C TYR A 61 -7.58 -7.54 8.22
N ILE A 62 -7.89 -8.84 8.12
CA ILE A 62 -7.82 -9.62 6.88
C ILE A 62 -9.08 -10.45 6.81
N GLU A 63 -9.78 -10.37 5.69
CA GLU A 63 -11.04 -11.07 5.45
C GLU A 63 -11.01 -11.73 4.07
N SER A 64 -11.71 -12.85 3.90
CA SER A 64 -11.90 -13.53 2.62
C SER A 64 -13.39 -13.76 2.38
N GLU A 65 -13.83 -13.59 1.14
CA GLU A 65 -15.22 -13.90 0.76
C GLU A 65 -15.51 -15.42 0.77
N ASN A 66 -14.49 -16.25 0.58
CA ASN A 66 -14.66 -17.69 0.32
C ASN A 66 -14.10 -18.57 1.44
N ASP A 67 -13.35 -18.01 2.38
CA ASP A 67 -12.64 -18.77 3.40
C ASP A 67 -12.69 -18.05 4.75
N ASP A 68 -12.91 -18.81 5.82
CA ASP A 68 -12.75 -18.31 7.19
C ASP A 68 -11.26 -18.17 7.52
N ILE A 69 -10.83 -16.96 7.84
CA ILE A 69 -9.46 -16.64 8.26
C ILE A 69 -9.46 -16.43 9.76
N ASN A 70 -9.01 -17.43 10.52
CA ASN A 70 -8.99 -17.40 11.98
C ASN A 70 -7.58 -17.48 12.56
N THR A 71 -6.60 -17.93 11.77
CA THR A 71 -5.23 -18.18 12.21
C THR A 71 -4.20 -17.73 11.16
N PRO A 72 -2.93 -17.49 11.56
CA PRO A 72 -1.83 -17.27 10.60
C PRO A 72 -1.64 -18.40 9.60
N LEU A 73 -1.94 -19.65 10.00
CA LEU A 73 -1.84 -20.82 9.12
C LEU A 73 -2.86 -20.77 7.97
N ASP A 74 -4.03 -20.18 8.20
CA ASP A 74 -5.03 -20.00 7.14
C ASP A 74 -4.52 -19.03 6.08
N LEU A 75 -3.78 -17.99 6.46
CA LEU A 75 -3.13 -17.07 5.53
C LEU A 75 -2.06 -17.75 4.68
N GLU A 76 -1.24 -18.61 5.29
CA GLU A 76 -0.25 -19.40 4.55
C GLU A 76 -0.93 -20.35 3.55
N ARG A 77 -2.01 -21.02 3.96
CA ARG A 77 -2.81 -21.90 3.10
C ARG A 77 -3.40 -21.17 1.91
N LEU A 78 -3.81 -19.91 2.08
CA LEU A 78 -4.29 -19.04 1.03
C LEU A 78 -3.16 -18.42 0.19
N GLY A 79 -1.90 -18.76 0.46
CA GLY A 79 -0.74 -18.21 -0.23
C GLY A 79 -0.46 -16.75 0.13
N LEU A 80 -0.89 -16.30 1.31
CA LEU A 80 -0.75 -14.94 1.81
C LEU A 80 0.09 -14.87 3.11
N PRO A 81 1.25 -15.52 3.20
CA PRO A 81 2.11 -15.33 4.36
C PRO A 81 2.47 -13.85 4.49
N ILE A 82 2.39 -13.35 5.73
CA ILE A 82 2.78 -11.98 6.03
C ILE A 82 4.20 -12.01 6.56
N THR A 83 5.07 -11.21 5.96
CA THR A 83 6.45 -11.05 6.42
C THR A 83 6.72 -9.60 6.81
N PHE A 84 7.67 -9.41 7.73
CA PHE A 84 8.07 -8.11 8.23
C PHE A 84 9.56 -7.90 8.00
N TYR A 85 9.98 -6.63 7.85
CA TYR A 85 11.39 -6.28 7.87
C TYR A 85 11.99 -6.60 9.24
N GLY A 86 13.12 -7.29 9.24
CA GLY A 86 13.85 -7.70 10.43
C GLY A 86 15.13 -6.89 10.64
N THR A 87 15.89 -7.26 11.68
CA THR A 87 17.20 -6.62 11.99
C THR A 87 18.29 -6.88 10.94
N SER A 88 18.12 -7.92 10.11
CA SER A 88 19.01 -8.21 8.97
C SER A 88 18.78 -7.29 7.76
N ASP A 89 17.64 -6.64 7.68
CA ASP A 89 17.30 -5.67 6.63
C ASP A 89 17.87 -4.29 7.00
N ILE A 90 19.18 -4.15 7.01
CA ILE A 90 19.95 -3.04 7.61
C ILE A 90 19.61 -1.63 7.11
N HIS A 91 18.99 -1.50 5.95
CA HIS A 91 18.60 -0.22 5.36
C HIS A 91 17.14 0.16 5.63
N ASP A 92 16.32 -0.81 5.97
CA ASP A 92 14.89 -0.66 6.18
C ASP A 92 14.54 -0.55 7.68
N ILE A 93 13.28 -0.25 7.99
CA ILE A 93 12.84 -0.09 9.38
C ILE A 93 12.27 -1.42 9.86
N PRO A 94 12.87 -2.05 10.89
CA PRO A 94 12.34 -3.29 11.47
C PRO A 94 10.90 -3.15 11.94
N GLY A 95 10.11 -4.23 11.80
CA GLY A 95 8.71 -4.29 12.19
C GLY A 95 7.71 -3.79 11.15
N LYS A 96 8.15 -3.13 10.07
CA LYS A 96 7.28 -2.77 8.95
C LYS A 96 6.92 -3.99 8.12
N ILE A 97 5.70 -4.02 7.54
CA ILE A 97 5.28 -5.09 6.62
C ILE A 97 6.24 -5.13 5.44
N LYS A 98 6.81 -6.31 5.14
CA LYS A 98 7.70 -6.56 4.00
C LYS A 98 6.95 -7.14 2.81
N SER A 99 6.05 -8.07 3.08
CA SER A 99 5.15 -8.61 2.06
C SER A 99 3.87 -9.20 2.64
N ILE A 100 2.83 -9.24 1.81
CA ILE A 100 1.61 -10.03 2.01
C ILE A 100 1.53 -10.95 0.78
N GLY A 101 1.81 -12.24 0.98
CA GLY A 101 2.06 -13.17 -0.11
C GLY A 101 3.23 -12.69 -0.99
N ASN A 102 3.00 -12.55 -2.29
CA ASN A 102 3.99 -12.04 -3.24
C ASN A 102 3.91 -10.50 -3.44
N ILE A 103 2.98 -9.82 -2.78
CA ILE A 103 2.84 -8.37 -2.85
C ILE A 103 3.85 -7.73 -1.91
N LYS A 104 4.86 -7.08 -2.47
CA LYS A 104 5.93 -6.42 -1.71
C LYS A 104 5.52 -5.02 -1.27
N PHE A 105 5.93 -4.66 -0.05
CA PHE A 105 5.88 -3.31 0.51
C PHE A 105 7.29 -2.76 0.58
N THR A 106 7.51 -1.55 0.09
CA THR A 106 8.80 -0.87 0.22
C THR A 106 8.60 0.48 0.89
N TYR A 107 9.62 0.95 1.59
CA TYR A 107 9.60 2.20 2.32
C TYR A 107 10.78 3.07 1.91
N TYR A 108 10.63 4.39 2.03
CA TYR A 108 11.75 5.31 1.90
C TYR A 108 12.76 5.03 3.00
N ASN A 109 14.03 4.86 2.64
CA ASN A 109 15.09 4.44 3.54
C ASN A 109 16.27 5.42 3.54
N VAL A 110 17.42 5.01 4.05
CA VAL A 110 18.62 5.87 4.21
C VAL A 110 19.18 6.39 2.90
N PHE A 111 18.87 5.77 1.76
CA PHE A 111 19.31 6.20 0.44
C PHE A 111 18.40 7.24 -0.21
N ASP A 112 17.18 7.38 0.31
CA ASP A 112 16.17 8.33 -0.19
C ASP A 112 16.32 9.68 0.54
N ILE A 113 17.43 10.38 0.33
CA ILE A 113 17.88 11.55 1.11
C ILE A 113 16.95 12.77 1.10
N HIS A 114 16.02 12.85 0.15
CA HIS A 114 15.08 13.96 0.00
C HIS A 114 13.71 13.67 0.60
N ASP A 115 13.41 12.39 0.85
CA ASP A 115 12.13 11.92 1.35
C ASP A 115 12.22 11.52 2.82
N GLU A 116 11.08 11.49 3.51
CA GLU A 116 11.03 11.17 4.93
C GLU A 116 11.16 9.65 5.12
N ARG A 117 12.20 9.22 5.84
CA ARG A 117 12.49 7.80 6.10
C ARG A 117 11.32 7.13 6.80
N GLY A 118 10.94 5.95 6.32
CA GLY A 118 9.88 5.13 6.89
C GLY A 118 8.51 5.36 6.29
N ASN A 119 8.35 6.38 5.45
CA ASN A 119 7.15 6.52 4.65
C ASN A 119 7.04 5.40 3.62
N LEU A 120 5.80 4.94 3.38
CA LEU A 120 5.51 3.89 2.41
C LEU A 120 5.86 4.36 0.99
N LYS A 121 6.71 3.64 0.27
CA LYS A 121 7.21 3.98 -1.07
C LYS A 121 6.47 3.23 -2.19
N SER A 122 6.12 1.96 -1.95
CA SER A 122 5.28 1.20 -2.88
C SER A 122 4.54 0.06 -2.20
N ILE A 123 3.41 -0.35 -2.81
CA ILE A 123 2.69 -1.59 -2.54
C ILE A 123 2.53 -2.31 -3.87
N GLY A 124 3.28 -3.41 -4.08
CA GLY A 124 3.34 -4.07 -5.38
C GLY A 124 3.78 -3.10 -6.48
N ASP A 125 2.93 -2.91 -7.49
CA ASP A 125 3.14 -2.00 -8.61
C ASP A 125 2.68 -0.55 -8.34
N ILE A 126 2.02 -0.30 -7.21
CA ILE A 126 1.50 1.03 -6.86
C ILE A 126 2.61 1.85 -6.21
N GLN A 127 3.14 2.83 -6.93
CA GLN A 127 4.14 3.77 -6.42
C GLN A 127 3.49 4.91 -5.63
N ILE A 128 4.12 5.34 -4.55
CA ILE A 128 3.66 6.42 -3.67
C ILE A 128 4.75 7.48 -3.57
N LYS A 129 4.37 8.75 -3.73
CA LYS A 129 5.28 9.89 -3.60
C LYS A 129 4.74 10.89 -2.60
N TYR A 130 5.66 11.62 -1.97
CA TYR A 130 5.36 12.65 -0.98
C TYR A 130 5.92 13.99 -1.42
N CYS A 131 5.34 15.08 -0.90
CA CYS A 131 5.94 16.40 -0.99
C CYS A 131 7.24 16.38 -0.18
N ASN A 132 8.36 16.65 -0.83
CA ASN A 132 9.69 16.55 -0.24
C ASN A 132 10.43 17.91 -0.24
N THR A 133 11.74 17.90 -0.11
CA THR A 133 12.56 19.13 -0.04
C THR A 133 12.54 19.97 -1.30
N PHE A 134 12.15 19.44 -2.45
CA PHE A 134 12.02 20.17 -3.71
C PHE A 134 10.65 20.85 -3.87
N ASP A 135 9.65 20.41 -3.14
CA ASP A 135 8.29 20.99 -3.15
C ASP A 135 8.22 22.15 -2.15
N ILE A 136 9.02 23.21 -2.40
CA ILE A 136 9.28 24.31 -1.46
C ILE A 136 8.04 25.13 -1.05
N HIS A 137 6.97 25.06 -1.84
CA HIS A 137 5.72 25.79 -1.59
C HIS A 137 4.64 24.93 -0.93
N ASP A 138 4.82 23.62 -0.92
CA ASP A 138 3.84 22.65 -0.43
C ASP A 138 4.20 22.15 0.98
N SER A 139 3.21 21.57 1.65
CA SER A 139 3.41 20.99 2.99
C SER A 139 4.23 19.71 2.92
N LYS A 140 5.50 19.78 3.36
CA LYS A 140 6.44 18.65 3.37
C LYS A 140 5.87 17.42 4.09
N GLY A 141 6.06 16.25 3.49
CA GLY A 141 5.63 14.94 4.03
C GLY A 141 4.18 14.58 3.72
N LYS A 142 3.40 15.44 3.05
CA LYS A 142 2.07 15.09 2.55
C LYS A 142 2.17 14.16 1.34
N VAL A 143 1.21 13.24 1.19
CA VAL A 143 1.13 12.33 0.04
C VAL A 143 0.89 13.12 -1.23
N LYS A 144 1.80 13.08 -2.20
CA LYS A 144 1.75 13.81 -3.47
C LYS A 144 1.06 13.01 -4.57
N SER A 145 1.34 11.71 -4.62
CA SER A 145 0.68 10.82 -5.60
C SER A 145 0.62 9.37 -5.11
N VAL A 146 -0.38 8.63 -5.63
CA VAL A 146 -0.57 7.19 -5.43
C VAL A 146 -0.88 6.58 -6.79
N GLY A 147 0.09 5.88 -7.38
CA GLY A 147 -0.02 5.42 -8.77
C GLY A 147 -0.36 6.57 -9.71
N PRO A 148 -1.49 6.50 -10.45
CA PRO A 148 -1.93 7.56 -11.36
C PRO A 148 -2.63 8.74 -10.66
N VAL A 149 -2.96 8.59 -9.35
CA VAL A 149 -3.73 9.61 -8.63
C VAL A 149 -2.79 10.69 -8.10
N THR A 150 -3.08 11.96 -8.42
CA THR A 150 -2.36 13.13 -7.94
C THR A 150 -3.18 13.87 -6.89
N ILE A 151 -2.54 14.27 -5.80
CA ILE A 151 -3.13 15.05 -4.71
C ILE A 151 -2.47 16.43 -4.70
N LYS A 152 -3.28 17.48 -4.73
CA LYS A 152 -2.84 18.87 -4.59
C LYS A 152 -3.31 19.43 -3.26
N TYR A 153 -2.49 20.26 -2.65
CA TYR A 153 -2.76 20.91 -1.37
C TYR A 153 -2.81 22.43 -1.54
N TYR A 154 -3.53 23.09 -0.65
CA TYR A 154 -3.41 24.52 -0.50
C TYR A 154 -2.01 24.85 0.00
N ASN A 155 -1.31 25.71 -0.72
CA ASN A 155 0.08 26.04 -0.49
C ASN A 155 0.24 27.51 -0.04
N VAL A 156 1.49 28.01 0.03
CA VAL A 156 1.81 29.35 0.50
C VAL A 156 1.18 30.49 -0.33
N PHE A 157 0.76 30.21 -1.56
CA PHE A 157 0.11 31.20 -2.44
C PHE A 157 -1.42 31.21 -2.29
N ASP A 158 -2.00 30.23 -1.62
CA ASP A 158 -3.44 30.08 -1.43
C ASP A 158 -3.89 30.81 -0.16
N GLN A 159 -4.19 32.11 -0.24
CA GLN A 159 -4.47 32.96 0.93
C GLN A 159 -5.81 32.67 1.63
N SER A 160 -6.76 32.01 0.95
CA SER A 160 -8.13 31.83 1.45
C SER A 160 -8.38 30.51 2.20
N PHE A 161 -7.42 29.61 2.23
CA PHE A 161 -7.58 28.28 2.82
C PHE A 161 -6.38 27.89 3.68
N PRO A 162 -6.57 27.03 4.72
CA PRO A 162 -5.48 26.59 5.56
C PRO A 162 -4.41 25.84 4.76
N PHE A 163 -3.16 26.23 4.95
CA PHE A 163 -1.98 25.59 4.36
C PHE A 163 -1.96 24.08 4.64
N GLY A 164 -1.68 23.27 3.61
CA GLY A 164 -1.57 21.83 3.71
C GLY A 164 -2.91 21.07 3.72
N TYR A 165 -4.05 21.75 3.56
CA TYR A 165 -5.33 21.08 3.33
C TYR A 165 -5.43 20.60 1.88
N VAL A 166 -6.13 19.50 1.65
CA VAL A 166 -6.34 18.95 0.31
C VAL A 166 -7.15 19.93 -0.53
N LYS A 167 -6.59 20.31 -1.69
CA LYS A 167 -7.20 21.20 -2.68
C LYS A 167 -7.94 20.42 -3.75
N SER A 168 -7.28 19.38 -4.31
CA SER A 168 -7.91 18.47 -5.27
C SER A 168 -7.28 17.08 -5.21
N ILE A 169 -8.05 16.09 -5.66
CA ILE A 169 -7.62 14.71 -5.91
C ILE A 169 -8.04 14.36 -7.33
N GLU A 170 -7.08 14.09 -8.20
CA GLU A 170 -7.30 13.86 -9.62
C GLU A 170 -6.72 12.49 -10.04
N GLY A 171 -7.35 11.81 -10.99
CA GLY A 171 -6.85 10.55 -11.52
C GLY A 171 -7.32 9.28 -10.78
N ASN A 172 -8.33 9.38 -9.91
CA ASN A 172 -8.98 8.20 -9.32
C ASN A 172 -9.48 7.26 -10.42
N THR A 173 -9.20 5.96 -10.25
CA THR A 173 -9.60 4.89 -11.17
C THR A 173 -10.51 3.88 -10.46
N ALA A 174 -11.03 2.89 -11.19
CA ALA A 174 -11.74 1.76 -10.58
C ALA A 174 -10.82 0.96 -9.64
N ARG A 175 -9.53 0.83 -9.99
CA ARG A 175 -8.53 0.07 -9.23
C ARG A 175 -7.94 0.85 -8.07
N ILE A 176 -7.63 2.13 -8.25
CA ILE A 176 -6.93 2.96 -7.24
C ILE A 176 -7.79 4.18 -6.93
N LYS A 177 -8.16 4.34 -5.66
CA LYS A 177 -8.92 5.48 -5.16
C LYS A 177 -8.22 6.12 -3.97
N VAL A 178 -8.11 7.45 -4.00
CA VAL A 178 -7.69 8.26 -2.86
C VAL A 178 -8.85 9.13 -2.40
N SER A 179 -9.05 9.24 -1.11
CA SER A 179 -10.09 10.08 -0.50
C SER A 179 -9.59 10.76 0.77
N VAL A 180 -10.23 11.87 1.14
CA VAL A 180 -9.98 12.54 2.41
C VAL A 180 -10.88 11.92 3.48
N ARG A 181 -10.30 11.53 4.62
CA ARG A 181 -11.08 11.13 5.80
C ARG A 181 -11.82 12.35 6.34
N ASN A 182 -13.15 12.30 6.36
CA ASN A 182 -13.97 13.41 6.83
C ASN A 182 -14.20 13.28 8.34
N PRO A 183 -13.65 14.16 9.19
CA PRO A 183 -13.76 14.03 10.66
C PRO A 183 -15.18 14.22 11.20
N ILE A 184 -16.12 14.66 10.36
CA ILE A 184 -17.50 14.96 10.78
C ILE A 184 -18.33 13.68 10.98
N ILE A 185 -17.98 12.55 10.34
CA ILE A 185 -18.76 11.30 10.43
C ILE A 185 -18.48 10.51 11.71
N GLU A 186 -17.37 10.77 12.40
CA GLU A 186 -16.98 10.03 13.62
C GLU A 186 -17.72 10.46 14.90
N ARG A 187 -18.39 11.63 14.91
CA ARG A 187 -19.13 12.10 16.11
C ARG A 187 -20.50 11.44 16.29
N GLY A 188 -20.98 10.65 15.32
CA GLY A 188 -22.31 10.02 15.36
C GLY A 188 -22.34 8.57 15.86
N ARG A 189 -21.20 7.99 16.27
CA ARG A 189 -21.11 6.57 16.67
C ARG A 189 -20.69 6.36 18.13
N LYS A 190 -21.07 7.28 19.01
CA LYS A 190 -21.03 7.08 20.45
C LYS A 190 -22.43 7.29 21.01
N SER A 191 -23.23 6.25 20.96
CA SER A 191 -24.35 6.00 21.89
C SER A 191 -24.69 4.52 21.81
#